data_1b28805c0a7bf9f81997762dedf8f73c
#
_entry.id   1b28805c0a7bf9f81997762dedf8f73c
#
_cell.length_a   1.000
_cell.length_b   1.000
_cell.length_c   1.000
_cell.angle_alpha   90.00
_cell.angle_beta   90.00
_cell.angle_gamma   90.00
#
_symmetry.space_group_name_H-M   'P 1'
#
loop_
_entity.id
_entity.type
_entity.pdbx_description
1 polymer ?
#
loop_
_entity_poly.entity_id
_entity_poly.type
_entity_poly.pdbx_seq_one_letter_code
_entity_poly.pdbx_strand_id
1 'polypeptide(L)'
;MRIPLEDVTVLDLSHALAGPFCSTMLADFGATVIKLEPAGAGDIARSWGPPLPGGETSYFVSLHRNKKGIEVDLKHPRGKDLFFRMVERCDVVLENYRVGVLNRLGLGYEAAAARNPGIIYCSVSGFGQDGPYRDRAALDLILQAESGMISVTGEPGGHGVRCGVSIADMTAGMYAAYGIMLALRVKEKTGRGQSIDVSMLEGQLSLLGSMIGAYFADGEAPAPMGTAYKALLPYQTFRTKTRDLALAVGSEKLWKVFCPVIGRPDMTDDPRYRTNADRVKNRDSLIQALQDVFSTRTYEEWESVLLSAGIPMGAINTIGQVVAHPQVAARGTLVEMNHPRAGKVKMVGAPVRLSKTPGSVRTPAPMLGEHTDEVLRDLLGLGKDEIADLRHAGALGPPHRP
;
A
#
# COMPACT_ATOMS: atom_id res chain seq x y z
N MET A 1 -4.19 -27.06 8.55
CA MET A 1 -5.05 -25.91 8.87
C MET A 1 -5.36 -25.23 7.55
N ARG A 2 -6.60 -24.80 7.35
CA ARG A 2 -6.98 -24.04 6.14
C ARG A 2 -6.25 -22.69 6.11
N ILE A 3 -5.83 -22.27 4.90
CA ILE A 3 -5.32 -20.91 4.69
C ILE A 3 -6.52 -19.94 4.76
N PRO A 4 -6.40 -18.73 5.30
CA PRO A 4 -7.56 -17.87 5.62
C PRO A 4 -8.52 -17.61 4.47
N LEU A 5 -8.02 -17.51 3.23
CA LEU A 5 -8.80 -17.16 2.04
C LEU A 5 -8.68 -18.21 0.92
N GLU A 6 -8.37 -19.48 1.25
CA GLU A 6 -8.16 -20.54 0.23
C GLU A 6 -9.42 -20.86 -0.57
N ASP A 7 -10.60 -20.51 -0.05
CA ASP A 7 -11.90 -20.67 -0.66
C ASP A 7 -12.43 -19.39 -1.34
N VAL A 8 -11.64 -18.32 -1.35
CA VAL A 8 -12.01 -17.05 -1.97
C VAL A 8 -11.38 -16.90 -3.34
N THR A 9 -12.21 -16.61 -4.35
CA THR A 9 -11.76 -16.30 -5.71
C THR A 9 -12.02 -14.84 -6.04
N VAL A 10 -10.96 -14.14 -6.45
CA VAL A 10 -10.97 -12.71 -6.79
C VAL A 10 -10.69 -12.55 -8.29
N LEU A 11 -11.61 -11.91 -9.00
CA LEU A 11 -11.42 -11.43 -10.36
C LEU A 11 -10.88 -9.99 -10.30
N ASP A 12 -9.57 -9.84 -10.54
CA ASP A 12 -8.85 -8.58 -10.42
C ASP A 12 -8.69 -7.92 -11.80
N LEU A 13 -9.50 -6.89 -12.08
CA LEU A 13 -9.46 -6.08 -13.29
C LEU A 13 -8.61 -4.81 -13.10
N SER A 14 -8.08 -4.58 -11.90
CA SER A 14 -7.40 -3.34 -11.56
C SER A 14 -6.02 -3.21 -12.23
N HIS A 15 -5.53 -1.98 -12.34
CA HIS A 15 -4.21 -1.70 -12.95
C HIS A 15 -3.35 -0.86 -12.02
N ALA A 16 -2.09 -0.67 -12.41
CA ALA A 16 -1.10 0.16 -11.74
C ALA A 16 -0.79 -0.28 -10.32
N LEU A 17 -1.38 0.35 -9.27
CA LEU A 17 -0.93 0.12 -7.90
C LEU A 17 -2.06 -0.18 -6.90
N ALA A 18 -3.05 0.69 -6.74
CA ALA A 18 -4.01 0.60 -5.63
C ALA A 18 -4.75 -0.76 -5.57
N GLY A 19 -5.43 -1.12 -6.66
CA GLY A 19 -6.10 -2.42 -6.77
C GLY A 19 -5.15 -3.61 -6.76
N PRO A 20 -4.06 -3.61 -7.57
CA PRO A 20 -3.06 -4.68 -7.53
C PRO A 20 -2.44 -4.90 -6.15
N PHE A 21 -2.21 -3.85 -5.37
CA PHE A 21 -1.72 -3.98 -3.99
C PHE A 21 -2.76 -4.65 -3.09
N CYS A 22 -4.03 -4.26 -3.20
CA CYS A 22 -5.14 -4.93 -2.51
C CYS A 22 -5.18 -6.43 -2.81
N SER A 23 -5.25 -6.79 -4.09
CA SER A 23 -5.39 -8.20 -4.49
C SER A 23 -4.14 -9.03 -4.14
N THR A 24 -2.94 -8.44 -4.10
CA THR A 24 -1.73 -9.12 -3.61
C THR A 24 -1.84 -9.44 -2.12
N MET A 25 -2.39 -8.53 -1.31
CA MET A 25 -2.63 -8.79 0.10
C MET A 25 -3.58 -9.98 0.30
N LEU A 26 -4.65 -10.07 -0.48
CA LEU A 26 -5.58 -11.20 -0.44
C LEU A 26 -4.91 -12.50 -0.94
N ALA A 27 -4.15 -12.41 -2.02
CA ALA A 27 -3.41 -13.55 -2.58
C ALA A 27 -2.40 -14.13 -1.59
N ASP A 28 -1.67 -13.29 -0.85
CA ASP A 28 -0.69 -13.74 0.15
C ASP A 28 -1.34 -14.61 1.25
N PHE A 29 -2.62 -14.43 1.53
CA PHE A 29 -3.40 -15.19 2.50
C PHE A 29 -4.28 -16.28 1.88
N GLY A 30 -4.02 -16.67 0.63
CA GLY A 30 -4.60 -17.88 0.05
C GLY A 30 -5.64 -17.64 -1.02
N ALA A 31 -6.17 -16.42 -1.19
CA ALA A 31 -7.15 -16.17 -2.23
C ALA A 31 -6.61 -16.56 -3.62
N THR A 32 -7.44 -17.18 -4.43
CA THR A 32 -7.20 -17.38 -5.86
C THR A 32 -7.46 -16.07 -6.58
N VAL A 33 -6.39 -15.35 -6.92
CA VAL A 33 -6.51 -14.07 -7.62
C VAL A 33 -6.26 -14.27 -9.11
N ILE A 34 -7.28 -13.97 -9.92
CA ILE A 34 -7.26 -14.00 -11.38
C ILE A 34 -7.10 -12.56 -11.86
N LYS A 35 -5.86 -12.21 -12.25
CA LYS A 35 -5.52 -10.90 -12.82
C LYS A 35 -5.93 -10.88 -14.28
N LEU A 36 -7.03 -10.20 -14.57
CA LEU A 36 -7.53 -10.01 -15.93
C LEU A 36 -6.92 -8.76 -16.54
N GLU A 37 -6.18 -8.94 -17.61
CA GLU A 37 -5.50 -7.87 -18.33
C GLU A 37 -6.10 -7.69 -19.74
N PRO A 38 -6.05 -6.45 -20.31
CA PRO A 38 -6.46 -6.23 -21.69
C PRO A 38 -5.63 -7.06 -22.67
N ALA A 39 -6.29 -7.73 -23.57
CA ALA A 39 -5.64 -8.58 -24.57
C ALA A 39 -4.60 -7.80 -25.40
N GLY A 40 -3.39 -8.32 -25.50
CA GLY A 40 -2.24 -7.78 -26.22
C GLY A 40 -1.54 -6.60 -25.58
N ALA A 41 -2.22 -5.84 -24.69
CA ALA A 41 -1.66 -4.64 -24.08
C ALA A 41 -1.16 -4.88 -22.65
N GLY A 42 -1.84 -5.71 -21.89
CA GLY A 42 -1.55 -5.94 -20.49
C GLY A 42 -1.83 -4.72 -19.57
N ASP A 43 -1.38 -4.83 -18.34
CA ASP A 43 -1.39 -3.74 -17.37
C ASP A 43 -0.28 -2.73 -17.70
N ILE A 44 -0.57 -1.44 -17.64
CA ILE A 44 0.41 -0.37 -17.88
C ILE A 44 1.62 -0.47 -16.92
N ALA A 45 1.43 -1.04 -15.74
CA ALA A 45 2.51 -1.29 -14.78
C ALA A 45 3.62 -2.21 -15.32
N ARG A 46 3.35 -3.00 -16.36
CA ARG A 46 4.36 -3.82 -17.05
C ARG A 46 5.45 -3.00 -17.74
N SER A 47 5.18 -1.69 -17.98
CA SER A 47 6.16 -0.76 -18.56
C SER A 47 6.85 0.14 -17.52
N TRP A 48 6.55 -0.01 -16.22
CA TRP A 48 7.03 0.90 -15.18
C TRP A 48 8.21 0.32 -14.39
N GLY A 49 9.11 1.21 -13.99
CA GLY A 49 10.26 0.90 -13.15
C GLY A 49 11.47 0.36 -13.92
N PRO A 50 12.56 0.07 -13.20
CA PRO A 50 13.75 -0.51 -13.80
C PRO A 50 13.46 -1.87 -14.45
N PRO A 51 14.01 -2.12 -15.65
CA PRO A 51 13.84 -3.41 -16.32
C PRO A 51 14.60 -4.52 -15.57
N LEU A 52 14.02 -5.70 -15.58
CA LEU A 52 14.60 -6.95 -15.15
C LEU A 52 14.99 -7.80 -16.38
N PRO A 53 15.80 -8.84 -16.23
CA PRO A 53 16.03 -9.82 -17.29
C PRO A 53 14.73 -10.34 -17.89
N GLY A 54 14.74 -10.68 -19.17
CA GLY A 54 13.57 -11.23 -19.86
C GLY A 54 12.46 -10.22 -20.21
N GLY A 55 12.71 -8.92 -20.03
CA GLY A 55 11.76 -7.86 -20.39
C GLY A 55 10.69 -7.56 -19.34
N GLU A 56 10.76 -8.18 -18.17
CA GLU A 56 9.89 -7.87 -17.03
C GLU A 56 10.34 -6.56 -16.35
N THR A 57 9.50 -5.99 -15.49
CA THR A 57 9.83 -4.80 -14.71
C THR A 57 9.78 -5.07 -13.21
N SER A 58 10.67 -4.43 -12.46
CA SER A 58 10.70 -4.55 -11.01
C SER A 58 9.38 -4.13 -10.37
N TYR A 59 8.69 -3.15 -10.96
CA TYR A 59 7.42 -2.64 -10.47
C TYR A 59 6.33 -3.72 -10.55
N PHE A 60 6.11 -4.29 -11.73
CA PHE A 60 5.09 -5.33 -11.92
C PHE A 60 5.37 -6.58 -11.07
N VAL A 61 6.63 -7.06 -11.12
CA VAL A 61 7.02 -8.28 -10.40
C VAL A 61 6.82 -8.15 -8.88
N SER A 62 7.04 -6.97 -8.30
CA SER A 62 6.87 -6.76 -6.86
C SER A 62 5.42 -6.74 -6.38
N LEU A 63 4.45 -6.53 -7.28
CA LEU A 63 3.04 -6.27 -6.96
C LEU A 63 2.06 -7.37 -7.41
N HIS A 64 2.55 -8.41 -8.10
CA HIS A 64 1.64 -9.39 -8.71
C HIS A 64 1.94 -10.85 -8.36
N ARG A 65 2.75 -11.08 -7.30
CA ARG A 65 2.97 -12.44 -6.78
C ARG A 65 1.67 -13.14 -6.40
N ASN A 66 1.67 -14.45 -6.45
CA ASN A 66 0.53 -15.30 -6.08
C ASN A 66 -0.72 -15.12 -6.96
N LYS A 67 -0.62 -14.48 -8.12
CA LYS A 67 -1.75 -14.26 -9.03
C LYS A 67 -1.65 -15.13 -10.28
N LYS A 68 -2.79 -15.43 -10.88
CA LYS A 68 -2.91 -16.04 -12.21
C LYS A 68 -3.23 -14.96 -13.23
N GLY A 69 -2.36 -14.74 -14.22
CA GLY A 69 -2.54 -13.73 -15.26
C GLY A 69 -3.33 -14.27 -16.45
N ILE A 70 -4.39 -13.60 -16.87
CA ILE A 70 -5.18 -13.91 -18.05
C ILE A 70 -5.37 -12.67 -18.94
N GLU A 71 -5.53 -12.88 -20.23
CA GLU A 71 -5.81 -11.82 -21.20
C GLU A 71 -7.21 -11.97 -21.78
N VAL A 72 -8.05 -10.93 -21.61
CA VAL A 72 -9.42 -10.90 -22.15
C VAL A 72 -9.72 -9.50 -22.69
N ASP A 73 -10.26 -9.41 -23.92
CA ASP A 73 -10.81 -8.16 -24.42
C ASP A 73 -12.25 -7.96 -23.94
N LEU A 74 -12.41 -7.14 -22.90
CA LEU A 74 -13.73 -6.79 -22.34
C LEU A 74 -14.59 -5.88 -23.23
N LYS A 75 -14.07 -5.40 -24.36
CA LYS A 75 -14.87 -4.69 -25.38
C LYS A 75 -15.52 -5.68 -26.36
N HIS A 76 -14.90 -6.84 -26.55
CA HIS A 76 -15.41 -7.88 -27.43
C HIS A 76 -16.62 -8.59 -26.79
N PRO A 77 -17.73 -8.86 -27.55
CA PRO A 77 -18.93 -9.49 -26.98
C PRO A 77 -18.66 -10.82 -26.25
N ARG A 78 -17.82 -11.68 -26.82
CA ARG A 78 -17.44 -12.97 -26.20
C ARG A 78 -16.54 -12.77 -24.97
N GLY A 79 -15.73 -11.68 -24.92
CA GLY A 79 -14.96 -11.33 -23.73
C GLY A 79 -15.86 -10.87 -22.57
N LYS A 80 -16.95 -10.15 -22.88
CA LYS A 80 -17.98 -9.82 -21.87
C LYS A 80 -18.71 -11.06 -21.36
N ASP A 81 -19.02 -12.01 -22.23
CA ASP A 81 -19.61 -13.27 -21.82
C ASP A 81 -18.68 -14.03 -20.87
N LEU A 82 -17.40 -14.11 -21.20
CA LEU A 82 -16.38 -14.71 -20.31
C LEU A 82 -16.32 -14.02 -18.95
N PHE A 83 -16.38 -12.68 -18.91
CA PHE A 83 -16.42 -11.94 -17.67
C PHE A 83 -17.60 -12.37 -16.79
N PHE A 84 -18.82 -12.46 -17.35
CA PHE A 84 -19.99 -12.86 -16.57
C PHE A 84 -19.91 -14.33 -16.12
N ARG A 85 -19.42 -15.22 -16.97
CA ARG A 85 -19.18 -16.63 -16.58
C ARG A 85 -18.17 -16.74 -15.43
N MET A 86 -17.14 -15.87 -15.40
CA MET A 86 -16.21 -15.79 -14.27
C MET A 86 -16.88 -15.19 -13.03
N VAL A 87 -17.67 -14.12 -13.15
CA VAL A 87 -18.44 -13.52 -12.05
C VAL A 87 -19.34 -14.55 -11.34
N GLU A 88 -19.96 -15.47 -12.09
CA GLU A 88 -20.78 -16.55 -11.53
C GLU A 88 -19.98 -17.55 -10.66
N ARG A 89 -18.66 -17.55 -10.77
CA ARG A 89 -17.72 -18.46 -10.08
C ARG A 89 -16.79 -17.77 -9.09
N CYS A 90 -16.79 -16.44 -9.07
CA CYS A 90 -15.93 -15.65 -8.19
C CYS A 90 -16.70 -15.09 -6.99
N ASP A 91 -15.97 -14.76 -5.94
CA ASP A 91 -16.48 -14.12 -4.73
C ASP A 91 -16.37 -12.61 -4.79
N VAL A 92 -15.32 -12.12 -5.45
CA VAL A 92 -14.96 -10.70 -5.50
C VAL A 92 -14.63 -10.30 -6.94
N VAL A 93 -15.13 -9.14 -7.37
CA VAL A 93 -14.61 -8.36 -8.49
C VAL A 93 -13.91 -7.14 -7.91
N LEU A 94 -12.67 -6.90 -8.32
CA LEU A 94 -11.89 -5.72 -7.93
C LEU A 94 -11.51 -4.93 -9.18
N GLU A 95 -11.78 -3.62 -9.17
CA GLU A 95 -11.47 -2.73 -10.29
C GLU A 95 -11.01 -1.34 -9.81
N ASN A 96 -10.27 -0.62 -10.66
CA ASN A 96 -9.90 0.78 -10.42
C ASN A 96 -9.92 1.60 -11.73
N TYR A 97 -10.86 1.31 -12.60
CA TYR A 97 -11.11 2.12 -13.79
C TYR A 97 -11.67 3.50 -13.40
N ARG A 98 -11.60 4.45 -14.33
CA ARG A 98 -12.35 5.70 -14.15
C ARG A 98 -13.82 5.40 -13.96
N VAL A 99 -14.46 6.15 -13.05
CA VAL A 99 -15.86 5.97 -12.71
C VAL A 99 -16.74 5.91 -13.95
N GLY A 100 -17.64 4.93 -13.97
CA GLY A 100 -18.57 4.70 -15.07
C GLY A 100 -18.02 3.97 -16.29
N VAL A 101 -16.72 3.67 -16.38
CA VAL A 101 -16.16 2.92 -17.55
C VAL A 101 -16.76 1.53 -17.62
N LEU A 102 -16.72 0.75 -16.54
CA LEU A 102 -17.29 -0.61 -16.54
C LEU A 102 -18.81 -0.59 -16.65
N ASN A 103 -19.50 0.40 -16.09
CA ASN A 103 -20.94 0.58 -16.27
C ASN A 103 -21.30 0.82 -17.76
N ARG A 104 -20.53 1.66 -18.49
CA ARG A 104 -20.75 1.87 -19.94
C ARG A 104 -20.48 0.61 -20.77
N LEU A 105 -19.56 -0.25 -20.31
CA LEU A 105 -19.34 -1.56 -20.94
C LEU A 105 -20.40 -2.59 -20.58
N GLY A 106 -21.30 -2.28 -19.64
CA GLY A 106 -22.31 -3.19 -19.10
C GLY A 106 -21.74 -4.21 -18.09
N LEU A 107 -20.57 -3.92 -17.47
CA LEU A 107 -19.84 -4.82 -16.58
C LEU A 107 -19.80 -4.32 -15.13
N GLY A 108 -20.64 -3.32 -14.78
CA GLY A 108 -20.70 -2.76 -13.43
C GLY A 108 -21.39 -3.65 -12.41
N TYR A 109 -21.44 -3.18 -11.16
CA TYR A 109 -21.98 -3.93 -10.02
C TYR A 109 -23.38 -4.50 -10.27
N GLU A 110 -24.32 -3.71 -10.74
CA GLU A 110 -25.72 -4.16 -10.94
C GLU A 110 -25.81 -5.35 -11.91
N ALA A 111 -25.02 -5.28 -13.01
CA ALA A 111 -24.97 -6.36 -13.98
C ALA A 111 -24.30 -7.62 -13.41
N ALA A 112 -23.23 -7.45 -12.63
CA ALA A 112 -22.56 -8.55 -11.95
C ALA A 112 -23.45 -9.18 -10.86
N ALA A 113 -24.12 -8.37 -10.03
CA ALA A 113 -25.03 -8.82 -8.98
C ALA A 113 -26.25 -9.54 -9.52
N ALA A 114 -26.73 -9.16 -10.70
CA ALA A 114 -27.82 -9.88 -11.39
C ALA A 114 -27.43 -11.30 -11.79
N ARG A 115 -26.13 -11.56 -12.05
CA ARG A 115 -25.59 -12.89 -12.35
C ARG A 115 -25.21 -13.67 -11.09
N ASN A 116 -24.63 -12.97 -10.11
CA ASN A 116 -24.20 -13.56 -8.85
C ASN A 116 -24.60 -12.64 -7.68
N PRO A 117 -25.75 -12.86 -7.02
CA PRO A 117 -26.18 -12.06 -5.88
C PRO A 117 -25.21 -12.08 -4.69
N GLY A 118 -24.30 -13.04 -4.65
CA GLY A 118 -23.25 -13.16 -3.66
C GLY A 118 -21.96 -12.41 -4.01
N ILE A 119 -21.89 -11.73 -5.17
CA ILE A 119 -20.67 -11.05 -5.61
C ILE A 119 -20.38 -9.82 -4.76
N ILE A 120 -19.13 -9.68 -4.32
CA ILE A 120 -18.60 -8.46 -3.73
C ILE A 120 -17.89 -7.70 -4.85
N TYR A 121 -18.29 -6.45 -5.08
CA TYR A 121 -17.76 -5.63 -6.16
C TYR A 121 -17.05 -4.41 -5.60
N CYS A 122 -15.73 -4.43 -5.58
CA CYS A 122 -14.90 -3.38 -5.01
C CYS A 122 -14.36 -2.45 -6.11
N SER A 123 -14.76 -1.18 -6.06
CA SER A 123 -14.29 -0.13 -6.95
C SER A 123 -13.37 0.83 -6.19
N VAL A 124 -12.13 0.98 -6.65
CA VAL A 124 -11.17 1.95 -6.13
C VAL A 124 -11.09 3.12 -7.10
N SER A 125 -11.35 4.33 -6.63
CA SER A 125 -11.31 5.53 -7.49
C SER A 125 -10.63 6.70 -6.79
N GLY A 126 -10.33 7.76 -7.54
CA GLY A 126 -9.66 8.94 -6.95
C GLY A 126 -10.51 9.65 -5.93
N PHE A 127 -11.77 9.97 -6.29
CA PHE A 127 -12.65 10.83 -5.52
C PHE A 127 -13.94 10.14 -5.03
N GLY A 128 -14.10 8.83 -5.23
CA GLY A 128 -15.32 8.09 -4.94
C GLY A 128 -16.22 7.94 -6.15
N GLN A 129 -17.27 7.11 -6.03
CA GLN A 129 -18.22 6.78 -7.12
C GLN A 129 -19.29 7.85 -7.30
N ASP A 130 -19.39 8.80 -6.38
CA ASP A 130 -20.34 9.91 -6.41
C ASP A 130 -19.66 11.26 -6.14
N GLY A 131 -20.46 12.32 -5.90
CA GLY A 131 -19.96 13.66 -5.62
C GLY A 131 -19.49 14.46 -6.86
N PRO A 132 -19.12 15.74 -6.67
CA PRO A 132 -18.87 16.68 -7.77
C PRO A 132 -17.59 16.36 -8.56
N TYR A 133 -16.67 15.58 -8.00
CA TYR A 133 -15.37 15.25 -8.62
C TYR A 133 -15.25 13.80 -9.10
N ARG A 134 -16.33 13.01 -9.04
CA ARG A 134 -16.33 11.60 -9.41
C ARG A 134 -15.73 11.29 -10.79
N ASP A 135 -15.92 12.18 -11.75
CA ASP A 135 -15.45 12.00 -13.14
C ASP A 135 -14.03 12.56 -13.39
N ARG A 136 -13.41 13.21 -12.39
CA ARG A 136 -12.06 13.74 -12.53
C ARG A 136 -11.03 12.62 -12.63
N ALA A 137 -10.05 12.81 -13.52
CA ALA A 137 -8.88 11.95 -13.59
C ALA A 137 -8.02 12.15 -12.34
N ALA A 138 -7.56 11.06 -11.76
CA ALA A 138 -6.75 11.06 -10.56
C ALA A 138 -5.59 10.08 -10.67
N LEU A 139 -4.48 10.47 -10.09
CA LEU A 139 -3.30 9.66 -9.82
C LEU A 139 -2.79 10.03 -8.43
N ASP A 140 -1.95 9.22 -7.82
CA ASP A 140 -1.42 9.41 -6.48
C ASP A 140 -0.99 10.85 -6.18
N LEU A 141 -0.16 11.46 -7.03
CA LEU A 141 0.30 12.84 -6.84
C LEU A 141 -0.85 13.84 -6.70
N ILE A 142 -1.88 13.70 -7.53
CA ILE A 142 -3.05 14.59 -7.52
C ILE A 142 -3.80 14.44 -6.20
N LEU A 143 -3.97 13.21 -5.73
CA LEU A 143 -4.68 12.95 -4.47
C LEU A 143 -3.87 13.41 -3.26
N GLN A 144 -2.55 13.27 -3.26
CA GLN A 144 -1.71 13.85 -2.22
C GLN A 144 -1.81 15.39 -2.17
N ALA A 145 -1.94 16.05 -3.32
CA ALA A 145 -2.12 17.51 -3.40
C ALA A 145 -3.52 17.93 -2.91
N GLU A 146 -4.57 17.32 -3.43
CA GLU A 146 -5.97 17.67 -3.15
C GLU A 146 -6.40 17.33 -1.71
N SER A 147 -5.79 16.32 -1.09
CA SER A 147 -6.09 15.91 0.30
C SER A 147 -5.45 16.81 1.36
N GLY A 148 -4.48 17.65 0.99
CA GLY A 148 -3.67 18.40 1.94
C GLY A 148 -2.42 17.68 2.44
N MET A 149 -2.15 16.42 2.02
CA MET A 149 -0.95 15.69 2.44
C MET A 149 0.33 16.43 2.11
N ILE A 150 0.42 17.04 0.92
CA ILE A 150 1.57 17.82 0.49
C ILE A 150 1.72 19.07 1.37
N SER A 151 0.62 19.72 1.77
CA SER A 151 0.66 20.96 2.55
C SER A 151 1.26 20.81 3.95
N VAL A 152 1.30 19.57 4.48
CA VAL A 152 1.84 19.27 5.82
C VAL A 152 3.18 18.53 5.78
N THR A 153 3.67 18.21 4.58
CA THR A 153 4.91 17.43 4.38
C THR A 153 5.98 18.31 3.73
N GLY A 154 7.15 18.41 4.34
CA GLY A 154 8.28 19.22 3.84
C GLY A 154 9.03 19.94 4.96
N GLU A 155 10.05 20.72 4.60
CA GLU A 155 10.83 21.51 5.54
C GLU A 155 10.07 22.78 5.99
N PRO A 156 10.30 23.25 7.22
CA PRO A 156 9.68 24.46 7.72
C PRO A 156 9.98 25.68 6.83
N GLY A 157 8.92 26.42 6.45
CA GLY A 157 9.04 27.58 5.57
C GLY A 157 9.33 27.24 4.10
N GLY A 158 9.45 25.97 3.76
CA GLY A 158 9.64 25.48 2.39
C GLY A 158 8.32 25.22 1.67
N HIS A 159 8.42 24.81 0.41
CA HIS A 159 7.30 24.27 -0.33
C HIS A 159 6.96 22.86 0.18
N GLY A 160 5.67 22.53 0.21
CA GLY A 160 5.22 21.17 0.51
C GLY A 160 5.77 20.16 -0.52
N VAL A 161 6.07 18.95 -0.07
CA VAL A 161 6.58 17.87 -0.92
C VAL A 161 5.67 16.65 -0.82
N ARG A 162 5.61 15.85 -1.88
CA ARG A 162 4.89 14.59 -1.84
C ARG A 162 5.59 13.55 -0.96
N CYS A 163 4.86 12.63 -0.38
CA CYS A 163 5.44 11.42 0.19
C CYS A 163 6.23 10.64 -0.87
N GLY A 164 7.38 10.09 -0.51
CA GLY A 164 8.27 9.37 -1.42
C GLY A 164 7.64 8.13 -2.06
N VAL A 165 6.68 7.50 -1.39
CA VAL A 165 5.87 6.39 -1.91
C VAL A 165 4.52 6.89 -2.42
N SER A 166 3.84 6.10 -3.25
CA SER A 166 2.47 6.40 -3.71
C SER A 166 1.47 6.10 -2.58
N ILE A 167 1.47 6.96 -1.56
CA ILE A 167 0.74 6.75 -0.30
C ILE A 167 -0.78 6.73 -0.49
N ALA A 168 -1.31 7.48 -1.48
CA ALA A 168 -2.73 7.50 -1.77
C ALA A 168 -3.20 6.15 -2.36
N ASP A 169 -2.43 5.61 -3.32
CA ASP A 169 -2.69 4.28 -3.88
C ASP A 169 -2.59 3.18 -2.82
N MET A 170 -1.51 3.18 -2.04
CA MET A 170 -1.28 2.12 -1.05
C MET A 170 -2.33 2.13 0.06
N THR A 171 -2.73 3.32 0.53
CA THR A 171 -3.79 3.47 1.54
C THR A 171 -5.13 2.97 0.99
N ALA A 172 -5.49 3.36 -0.24
CA ALA A 172 -6.71 2.88 -0.88
C ALA A 172 -6.69 1.36 -1.07
N GLY A 173 -5.55 0.78 -1.47
CA GLY A 173 -5.39 -0.68 -1.58
C GLY A 173 -5.59 -1.40 -0.24
N MET A 174 -5.07 -0.85 0.86
CA MET A 174 -5.29 -1.38 2.21
C MET A 174 -6.77 -1.28 2.63
N TYR A 175 -7.43 -0.14 2.38
CA TYR A 175 -8.86 0.01 2.67
C TYR A 175 -9.73 -0.88 1.78
N ALA A 176 -9.36 -1.09 0.53
CA ALA A 176 -10.06 -2.05 -0.34
C ALA A 176 -9.96 -3.48 0.22
N ALA A 177 -8.79 -3.92 0.63
CA ALA A 177 -8.62 -5.22 1.25
C ALA A 177 -9.41 -5.34 2.56
N TYR A 178 -9.38 -4.31 3.41
CA TYR A 178 -10.19 -4.25 4.63
C TYR A 178 -11.70 -4.31 4.32
N GLY A 179 -12.17 -3.51 3.36
CA GLY A 179 -13.58 -3.51 2.94
C GLY A 179 -14.04 -4.86 2.38
N ILE A 180 -13.20 -5.51 1.56
CA ILE A 180 -13.45 -6.86 1.03
C ILE A 180 -13.58 -7.87 2.17
N MET A 181 -12.69 -7.85 3.18
CA MET A 181 -12.76 -8.75 4.33
C MET A 181 -14.05 -8.55 5.14
N LEU A 182 -14.49 -7.30 5.33
CA LEU A 182 -15.78 -7.00 5.97
C LEU A 182 -16.96 -7.54 5.17
N ALA A 183 -16.94 -7.34 3.86
CA ALA A 183 -18.00 -7.82 2.96
C ALA A 183 -18.05 -9.35 2.90
N LEU A 184 -16.89 -10.04 2.87
CA LEU A 184 -16.82 -11.50 2.97
C LEU A 184 -17.43 -11.99 4.29
N ARG A 185 -17.16 -11.29 5.41
CA ARG A 185 -17.78 -11.63 6.70
C ARG A 185 -19.30 -11.47 6.71
N VAL A 186 -19.84 -10.49 5.97
CA VAL A 186 -21.30 -10.34 5.78
C VAL A 186 -21.83 -11.45 4.87
N LYS A 187 -21.14 -11.73 3.76
CA LYS A 187 -21.51 -12.78 2.80
C LYS A 187 -21.59 -14.16 3.46
N GLU A 188 -20.63 -14.51 4.33
CA GLU A 188 -20.69 -15.77 5.11
C GLU A 188 -21.98 -15.95 5.91
N LYS A 189 -22.56 -14.85 6.41
CA LYS A 189 -23.77 -14.88 7.24
C LYS A 189 -25.06 -14.81 6.43
N THR A 190 -25.02 -14.13 5.30
CA THR A 190 -26.24 -13.74 4.56
C THR A 190 -26.37 -14.40 3.19
N GLY A 191 -25.27 -14.95 2.67
CA GLY A 191 -25.17 -15.41 1.28
C GLY A 191 -25.14 -14.29 0.25
N ARG A 192 -25.18 -13.01 0.67
CA ARG A 192 -25.26 -11.85 -0.23
C ARG A 192 -23.96 -11.05 -0.23
N GLY A 193 -23.56 -10.65 -1.44
CA GLY A 193 -22.50 -9.67 -1.65
C GLY A 193 -23.00 -8.24 -1.61
N GLN A 194 -22.11 -7.29 -1.91
CA GLN A 194 -22.40 -5.85 -1.96
C GLN A 194 -21.35 -5.10 -2.77
N SER A 195 -21.65 -3.87 -3.17
CA SER A 195 -20.65 -2.94 -3.70
C SER A 195 -19.85 -2.33 -2.58
N ILE A 196 -18.57 -2.06 -2.87
CA ILE A 196 -17.62 -1.33 -2.01
C ILE A 196 -17.07 -0.18 -2.83
N ASP A 197 -17.22 1.03 -2.33
CA ASP A 197 -16.59 2.23 -2.88
C ASP A 197 -15.40 2.63 -2.02
N VAL A 198 -14.22 2.76 -2.62
CA VAL A 198 -12.99 3.19 -1.95
C VAL A 198 -12.43 4.42 -2.66
N SER A 199 -12.52 5.55 -1.98
CA SER A 199 -11.95 6.82 -2.45
C SER A 199 -10.50 6.97 -1.98
N MET A 200 -9.58 7.20 -2.92
CA MET A 200 -8.19 7.52 -2.57
C MET A 200 -8.11 8.82 -1.76
N LEU A 201 -8.96 9.82 -2.05
CA LEU A 201 -9.04 11.07 -1.29
C LEU A 201 -9.40 10.81 0.18
N GLU A 202 -10.46 10.05 0.43
CA GLU A 202 -10.91 9.72 1.79
C GLU A 202 -9.88 8.89 2.55
N GLY A 203 -9.18 7.98 1.85
CA GLY A 203 -8.04 7.27 2.40
C GLY A 203 -6.95 8.21 2.92
N GLN A 204 -6.65 9.29 2.19
CA GLN A 204 -5.68 10.30 2.63
C GLN A 204 -6.21 11.12 3.80
N LEU A 205 -7.48 11.54 3.78
CA LEU A 205 -8.09 12.28 4.89
C LEU A 205 -8.06 11.48 6.19
N SER A 206 -8.21 10.16 6.13
CA SER A 206 -8.11 9.31 7.31
C SER A 206 -6.72 9.33 7.96
N LEU A 207 -5.65 9.43 7.16
CA LEU A 207 -4.28 9.59 7.66
C LEU A 207 -4.06 10.96 8.30
N LEU A 208 -4.73 12.00 7.82
CA LEU A 208 -4.65 13.37 8.34
C LEU A 208 -5.58 13.62 9.54
N GLY A 209 -6.31 12.63 10.02
CA GLY A 209 -7.37 12.78 11.00
C GLY A 209 -6.99 13.57 12.26
N SER A 210 -5.79 13.36 12.82
CA SER A 210 -5.31 14.12 13.98
C SER A 210 -5.01 15.59 13.66
N MET A 211 -4.51 15.89 12.47
CA MET A 211 -4.22 17.26 12.02
C MET A 211 -5.52 18.00 11.69
N ILE A 212 -6.47 17.31 11.06
CA ILE A 212 -7.82 17.84 10.81
C ILE A 212 -8.53 18.12 12.14
N GLY A 213 -8.40 17.23 13.12
CA GLY A 213 -8.95 17.45 14.48
C GLY A 213 -8.33 18.67 15.18
N ALA A 214 -7.01 18.88 15.04
CA ALA A 214 -6.35 20.07 15.56
C ALA A 214 -6.86 21.35 14.89
N TYR A 215 -6.97 21.34 13.55
CA TYR A 215 -7.53 22.46 12.80
C TYR A 215 -8.96 22.84 13.26
N PHE A 216 -9.80 21.86 13.55
CA PHE A 216 -11.15 22.13 14.09
C PHE A 216 -11.12 22.70 15.51
N ALA A 217 -10.06 22.43 16.27
CA ALA A 217 -9.93 22.92 17.65
C ALA A 217 -9.39 24.34 17.74
N ASP A 218 -8.40 24.72 16.92
CA ASP A 218 -7.69 26.01 17.01
C ASP A 218 -7.84 26.90 15.77
N GLY A 219 -8.36 26.37 14.64
CA GLY A 219 -8.51 27.11 13.38
C GLY A 219 -7.19 27.33 12.64
N GLU A 220 -6.06 26.82 13.15
CA GLU A 220 -4.75 26.99 12.55
C GLU A 220 -4.46 25.89 11.53
N ALA A 221 -4.28 26.25 10.26
CA ALA A 221 -3.88 25.30 9.23
C ALA A 221 -2.48 24.73 9.54
N PRO A 222 -2.34 23.40 9.62
CA PRO A 222 -1.03 22.78 9.81
C PRO A 222 -0.08 23.13 8.65
N ALA A 223 1.21 23.31 8.97
CA ALA A 223 2.28 23.58 8.01
C ALA A 223 3.37 22.51 8.10
N PRO A 224 4.23 22.40 7.08
CA PRO A 224 5.39 21.50 7.11
C PRO A 224 6.32 21.81 8.29
N MET A 225 6.78 20.77 8.96
CA MET A 225 7.67 20.86 10.12
C MET A 225 8.93 19.99 9.97
N GLY A 226 9.30 19.60 8.76
CA GLY A 226 10.39 18.65 8.53
C GLY A 226 10.11 17.32 9.20
N THR A 227 11.04 16.87 10.03
CA THR A 227 10.89 15.65 10.82
C THR A 227 10.29 15.89 12.22
N ALA A 228 9.96 17.15 12.57
CA ALA A 228 9.45 17.49 13.90
C ALA A 228 7.95 17.21 14.04
N TYR A 229 7.53 17.00 15.29
CA TYR A 229 6.13 16.88 15.65
C TYR A 229 5.68 18.11 16.48
N LYS A 230 4.48 18.67 16.15
CA LYS A 230 4.00 19.94 16.76
C LYS A 230 3.82 19.82 18.29
N ALA A 231 3.26 18.71 18.74
CA ALA A 231 2.74 18.58 20.11
C ALA A 231 3.69 17.89 21.09
N LEU A 232 4.86 17.40 20.67
CA LEU A 232 5.77 16.62 21.51
C LEU A 232 7.22 17.02 21.28
N LEU A 233 7.97 17.28 22.36
CA LEU A 233 9.39 17.64 22.30
C LEU A 233 10.22 16.95 23.37
N PRO A 234 11.47 16.53 22.97
CA PRO A 234 11.96 16.44 21.60
C PRO A 234 11.37 15.25 20.85
N TYR A 235 10.95 15.46 19.60
CA TYR A 235 10.51 14.44 18.67
C TYR A 235 10.87 14.92 17.25
N GLN A 236 12.09 14.62 16.83
CA GLN A 236 12.62 15.00 15.50
C GLN A 236 14.00 14.39 15.26
N THR A 237 14.61 14.73 14.12
CA THR A 237 16.00 14.37 13.81
C THR A 237 16.98 15.42 14.31
N PHE A 238 18.20 14.98 14.63
CA PHE A 238 19.35 15.80 15.00
C PHE A 238 20.59 15.34 14.24
N ARG A 239 21.44 16.30 13.86
CA ARG A 239 22.73 16.01 13.24
C ARG A 239 23.73 15.54 14.29
N THR A 240 24.53 14.54 13.95
CA THR A 240 25.68 14.11 14.74
C THR A 240 26.98 14.30 13.92
N LYS A 241 28.11 13.87 14.45
CA LYS A 241 29.36 13.93 13.69
C LYS A 241 29.41 13.04 12.46
N THR A 242 28.59 11.97 12.41
CA THR A 242 28.65 10.97 11.33
C THR A 242 27.40 10.96 10.49
N ARG A 243 26.23 10.78 11.09
CA ARG A 243 24.92 10.74 10.41
C ARG A 243 23.81 11.21 11.33
N ASP A 244 22.67 11.56 10.76
CA ASP A 244 21.54 12.05 11.52
C ASP A 244 20.90 10.93 12.35
N LEU A 245 20.43 11.29 13.54
CA LEU A 245 19.62 10.44 14.40
C LEU A 245 18.20 10.98 14.54
N ALA A 246 17.22 10.10 14.53
CA ALA A 246 15.85 10.39 14.96
C ALA A 246 15.72 10.11 16.46
N LEU A 247 15.07 11.02 17.19
CA LEU A 247 14.91 10.96 18.64
C LEU A 247 13.46 11.19 19.03
N ALA A 248 12.95 10.44 20.01
CA ALA A 248 11.62 10.64 20.58
C ALA A 248 11.66 10.54 22.11
N VAL A 249 11.37 11.64 22.81
CA VAL A 249 11.25 11.68 24.28
C VAL A 249 9.80 12.01 24.63
N GLY A 250 8.97 10.96 24.71
CA GLY A 250 7.50 11.05 24.71
C GLY A 250 6.84 11.22 26.10
N SER A 251 7.61 11.37 27.18
CA SER A 251 7.02 11.52 28.51
C SER A 251 7.96 12.26 29.48
N GLU A 252 7.38 12.83 30.57
CA GLU A 252 8.15 13.51 31.60
C GLU A 252 9.10 12.54 32.32
N LYS A 253 8.69 11.28 32.48
CA LYS A 253 9.57 10.25 33.05
C LYS A 253 10.80 10.04 32.17
N LEU A 254 10.60 9.97 30.85
CA LEU A 254 11.68 9.76 29.90
C LEU A 254 12.58 10.99 29.80
N TRP A 255 12.01 12.22 29.93
CA TRP A 255 12.77 13.46 29.96
C TRP A 255 13.77 13.49 31.13
N LYS A 256 13.34 13.06 32.33
CA LYS A 256 14.20 12.97 33.51
C LYS A 256 15.35 11.98 33.35
N VAL A 257 15.16 10.92 32.60
CA VAL A 257 16.23 9.98 32.25
C VAL A 257 17.14 10.54 31.15
N PHE A 258 16.54 11.19 30.16
CA PHE A 258 17.23 11.68 28.99
C PHE A 258 18.27 12.77 29.32
N CYS A 259 17.91 13.79 30.09
CA CYS A 259 18.78 14.92 30.37
C CYS A 259 20.13 14.54 30.96
N PRO A 260 20.24 13.72 32.04
CA PRO A 260 21.53 13.26 32.54
C PRO A 260 22.32 12.44 31.53
N VAL A 261 21.65 11.58 30.74
CA VAL A 261 22.29 10.70 29.74
C VAL A 261 22.99 11.50 28.65
N ILE A 262 22.42 12.62 28.24
CA ILE A 262 23.05 13.51 27.25
C ILE A 262 24.05 14.49 27.86
N GLY A 263 24.33 14.39 29.18
CA GLY A 263 25.23 15.30 29.89
C GLY A 263 24.64 16.67 30.21
N ARG A 264 23.31 16.79 30.22
CA ARG A 264 22.58 18.04 30.54
C ARG A 264 21.57 17.83 31.68
N PRO A 265 22.03 17.40 32.90
CA PRO A 265 21.16 17.26 34.05
C PRO A 265 20.46 18.56 34.45
N ASP A 266 21.08 19.72 34.15
CA ASP A 266 20.54 21.05 34.35
C ASP A 266 19.18 21.27 33.67
N MET A 267 18.93 20.62 32.55
CA MET A 267 17.67 20.72 31.80
C MET A 267 16.50 19.99 32.47
N THR A 268 16.76 19.08 33.41
CA THR A 268 15.72 18.23 34.01
C THR A 268 14.67 19.06 34.74
N ASP A 269 15.10 20.00 35.56
CA ASP A 269 14.22 20.84 36.40
C ASP A 269 14.18 22.30 35.94
N ASP A 270 14.78 22.63 34.79
CA ASP A 270 14.70 23.95 34.19
C ASP A 270 13.23 24.30 33.93
N PRO A 271 12.71 25.40 34.47
CA PRO A 271 11.32 25.80 34.27
C PRO A 271 10.90 25.92 32.80
N ARG A 272 11.85 26.20 31.90
CA ARG A 272 11.60 26.29 30.45
C ARG A 272 11.33 24.93 29.81
N TYR A 273 11.76 23.80 30.43
CA TYR A 273 11.74 22.48 29.79
C TYR A 273 11.13 21.38 30.66
N ARG A 274 10.70 21.69 31.87
CA ARG A 274 10.25 20.74 32.87
C ARG A 274 9.06 19.89 32.41
N THR A 275 8.07 20.52 31.79
CA THR A 275 6.91 19.83 31.20
C THR A 275 6.95 19.85 29.66
N ASN A 276 6.22 18.96 29.01
CA ASN A 276 6.11 18.99 27.56
C ASN A 276 5.54 20.32 27.05
N ALA A 277 4.57 20.89 27.77
CA ALA A 277 4.01 22.20 27.43
C ALA A 277 5.08 23.30 27.48
N ASP A 278 5.94 23.28 28.50
CA ASP A 278 7.04 24.24 28.62
C ASP A 278 8.05 24.04 27.49
N ARG A 279 8.38 22.79 27.14
CA ARG A 279 9.26 22.47 26.00
C ARG A 279 8.69 22.93 24.68
N VAL A 280 7.39 22.70 24.44
CA VAL A 280 6.71 23.18 23.23
C VAL A 280 6.75 24.71 23.12
N LYS A 281 6.50 25.42 24.24
CA LYS A 281 6.57 26.89 24.31
C LYS A 281 7.98 27.43 24.04
N ASN A 282 9.01 26.70 24.48
CA ASN A 282 10.42 27.09 24.36
C ASN A 282 11.15 26.25 23.30
N ARG A 283 10.43 25.81 22.24
CA ARG A 283 10.91 24.91 21.19
C ARG A 283 12.25 25.28 20.64
N ASP A 284 12.41 26.47 20.10
CA ASP A 284 13.62 26.87 19.37
C ASP A 284 14.86 26.82 20.25
N SER A 285 14.78 27.33 21.47
CA SER A 285 15.90 27.31 22.42
C SER A 285 16.26 25.89 22.84
N LEU A 286 15.26 25.01 23.02
CA LEU A 286 15.52 23.61 23.36
C LEU A 286 16.17 22.86 22.19
N ILE A 287 15.63 23.00 20.99
CA ILE A 287 16.15 22.31 19.82
C ILE A 287 17.57 22.73 19.50
N GLN A 288 17.89 24.02 19.60
CA GLN A 288 19.26 24.50 19.43
C GLN A 288 20.22 23.89 20.47
N ALA A 289 19.80 23.93 21.75
CA ALA A 289 20.63 23.34 22.82
C ALA A 289 20.87 21.84 22.67
N LEU A 290 19.86 21.10 22.21
CA LEU A 290 19.99 19.67 21.93
C LEU A 290 20.85 19.40 20.69
N GLN A 291 20.70 20.22 19.64
CA GLN A 291 21.54 20.11 18.44
C GLN A 291 23.01 20.34 18.76
N ASP A 292 23.33 21.33 19.62
CA ASP A 292 24.71 21.58 20.07
C ASP A 292 25.29 20.35 20.79
N VAL A 293 24.49 19.71 21.66
CA VAL A 293 24.87 18.49 22.35
C VAL A 293 25.10 17.34 21.36
N PHE A 294 24.14 17.08 20.47
CA PHE A 294 24.23 15.94 19.55
C PHE A 294 25.38 16.07 18.55
N SER A 295 25.77 17.28 18.20
CA SER A 295 26.91 17.55 17.33
C SER A 295 28.27 17.19 17.95
N THR A 296 28.34 16.88 19.25
CA THR A 296 29.60 16.59 19.97
C THR A 296 30.09 15.15 19.81
N ARG A 297 29.26 14.21 19.41
CA ARG A 297 29.58 12.78 19.28
C ARG A 297 29.13 12.23 17.95
N THR A 298 29.59 11.01 17.63
CA THR A 298 29.08 10.23 16.48
C THR A 298 27.72 9.63 16.78
N TYR A 299 27.01 9.19 15.74
CA TYR A 299 25.75 8.45 15.89
C TYR A 299 25.93 7.20 16.76
N GLU A 300 26.98 6.44 16.52
CA GLU A 300 27.27 5.17 17.19
C GLU A 300 27.53 5.36 18.70
N GLU A 301 28.23 6.46 19.07
CA GLU A 301 28.42 6.82 20.47
C GLU A 301 27.08 7.20 21.14
N TRP A 302 26.22 7.96 20.45
CA TRP A 302 24.88 8.30 20.95
C TRP A 302 23.97 7.09 21.01
N GLU A 303 23.99 6.22 20.00
CA GLU A 303 23.20 4.98 19.97
C GLU A 303 23.48 4.12 21.20
N SER A 304 24.74 3.90 21.52
CA SER A 304 25.15 3.10 22.68
C SER A 304 24.59 3.63 24.00
N VAL A 305 24.71 4.93 24.27
CA VAL A 305 24.29 5.50 25.55
C VAL A 305 22.77 5.68 25.65
N LEU A 306 22.10 6.10 24.54
CA LEU A 306 20.69 6.36 24.54
C LEU A 306 19.86 5.06 24.60
N LEU A 307 20.21 4.04 23.81
CA LEU A 307 19.53 2.76 23.83
C LEU A 307 19.72 2.04 25.18
N SER A 308 20.91 2.09 25.79
CA SER A 308 21.16 1.52 27.09
C SER A 308 20.31 2.16 28.21
N ALA A 309 19.94 3.42 28.03
CA ALA A 309 19.06 4.17 28.94
C ALA A 309 17.56 4.02 28.59
N GLY A 310 17.22 3.23 27.56
CA GLY A 310 15.85 3.04 27.12
C GLY A 310 15.25 4.26 26.38
N ILE A 311 16.08 5.16 25.84
CA ILE A 311 15.64 6.30 25.06
C ILE A 311 15.39 5.87 23.62
N PRO A 312 14.19 6.03 23.07
CA PRO A 312 13.89 5.72 21.66
C PRO A 312 14.69 6.61 20.72
N MET A 313 15.51 5.98 19.89
CA MET A 313 16.26 6.63 18.84
C MET A 313 16.49 5.69 17.66
N GLY A 314 16.87 6.24 16.52
CA GLY A 314 17.20 5.44 15.33
C GLY A 314 17.93 6.25 14.26
N ALA A 315 18.62 5.54 13.37
CA ALA A 315 19.29 6.16 12.22
C ALA A 315 18.32 6.43 11.08
N ILE A 316 18.63 7.46 10.29
CA ILE A 316 17.99 7.65 8.98
C ILE A 316 18.68 6.70 7.99
N ASN A 317 18.04 5.58 7.70
CA ASN A 317 18.58 4.54 6.84
C ASN A 317 18.18 4.74 5.37
N THR A 318 19.12 4.49 4.47
CA THR A 318 18.83 4.30 3.04
C THR A 318 18.14 2.95 2.80
N ILE A 319 17.50 2.78 1.64
CA ILE A 319 16.88 1.48 1.26
C ILE A 319 17.92 0.35 1.31
N GLY A 320 19.15 0.58 0.83
CA GLY A 320 20.22 -0.42 0.90
C GLY A 320 20.53 -0.85 2.34
N GLN A 321 20.58 0.10 3.28
CA GLN A 321 20.81 -0.20 4.70
C GLN A 321 19.61 -0.94 5.32
N VAL A 322 18.36 -0.57 4.95
CA VAL A 322 17.16 -1.29 5.42
C VAL A 322 17.16 -2.73 4.92
N VAL A 323 17.54 -2.99 3.67
CA VAL A 323 17.62 -4.35 3.11
C VAL A 323 18.64 -5.21 3.88
N ALA A 324 19.71 -4.61 4.39
CA ALA A 324 20.73 -5.28 5.20
C ALA A 324 20.46 -5.25 6.71
N HIS A 325 19.32 -4.68 7.15
CA HIS A 325 19.04 -4.46 8.57
C HIS A 325 18.81 -5.79 9.31
N PRO A 326 19.46 -6.02 10.47
CA PRO A 326 19.39 -7.28 11.21
C PRO A 326 17.96 -7.69 11.56
N GLN A 327 17.10 -6.74 11.95
CA GLN A 327 15.70 -7.02 12.26
C GLN A 327 14.90 -7.45 11.03
N VAL A 328 15.18 -6.88 9.85
CA VAL A 328 14.55 -7.27 8.58
C VAL A 328 14.94 -8.70 8.23
N ALA A 329 16.22 -9.04 8.36
CA ALA A 329 16.75 -10.38 8.15
C ALA A 329 16.16 -11.39 9.15
N ALA A 330 16.21 -11.10 10.46
CA ALA A 330 15.68 -11.97 11.51
C ALA A 330 14.19 -12.26 11.37
N ARG A 331 13.42 -11.29 10.83
CA ARG A 331 12.00 -11.48 10.57
C ARG A 331 11.71 -12.12 9.21
N GLY A 332 12.69 -12.38 8.35
CA GLY A 332 12.47 -12.94 7.01
C GLY A 332 11.49 -12.08 6.20
N THR A 333 11.59 -10.75 6.32
CA THR A 333 10.65 -9.82 5.67
C THR A 333 10.87 -9.78 4.17
N LEU A 334 12.13 -10.00 3.73
CA LEU A 334 12.48 -10.11 2.33
C LEU A 334 12.45 -11.58 1.93
N VAL A 335 11.78 -11.85 0.82
CA VAL A 335 11.68 -13.18 0.22
C VAL A 335 12.35 -13.20 -1.14
N GLU A 336 12.95 -14.34 -1.50
CA GLU A 336 13.54 -14.58 -2.82
C GLU A 336 12.72 -15.63 -3.57
N MET A 337 12.53 -15.41 -4.85
CA MET A 337 11.75 -16.29 -5.71
C MET A 337 12.36 -16.38 -7.11
N ASN A 338 12.19 -17.50 -7.78
CA ASN A 338 12.61 -17.65 -9.17
C ASN A 338 11.43 -17.28 -10.10
N HIS A 339 11.62 -16.20 -10.85
CA HIS A 339 10.70 -15.81 -11.91
C HIS A 339 11.15 -16.45 -13.24
N PRO A 340 10.25 -17.01 -14.07
CA PRO A 340 10.64 -17.74 -15.27
C PRO A 340 11.55 -16.95 -16.23
N ARG A 341 11.30 -15.65 -16.40
CA ARG A 341 12.09 -14.79 -17.29
C ARG A 341 13.11 -13.92 -16.54
N ALA A 342 12.73 -13.36 -15.39
CA ALA A 342 13.59 -12.44 -14.67
C ALA A 342 14.64 -13.15 -13.78
N GLY A 343 14.59 -14.48 -13.66
CA GLY A 343 15.48 -15.21 -12.78
C GLY A 343 15.17 -14.96 -11.30
N LYS A 344 16.20 -14.87 -10.47
CA LYS A 344 16.04 -14.60 -9.04
C LYS A 344 15.56 -13.17 -8.78
N VAL A 345 14.39 -13.02 -8.17
CA VAL A 345 13.80 -11.75 -7.76
C VAL A 345 13.64 -11.72 -6.24
N LYS A 346 13.93 -10.55 -5.64
CA LYS A 346 13.72 -10.30 -4.22
C LYS A 346 12.59 -9.31 -4.05
N MET A 347 11.75 -9.54 -3.05
CA MET A 347 10.61 -8.68 -2.76
C MET A 347 10.27 -8.68 -1.28
N VAL A 348 9.46 -7.70 -0.85
CA VAL A 348 8.90 -7.67 0.50
C VAL A 348 7.76 -8.69 0.55
N GLY A 349 7.79 -9.61 1.51
CA GLY A 349 6.73 -10.59 1.77
C GLY A 349 5.51 -9.96 2.48
N ALA A 350 4.55 -10.81 2.89
CA ALA A 350 3.37 -10.35 3.63
C ALA A 350 3.78 -9.76 4.99
N PRO A 351 3.39 -8.52 5.31
CA PRO A 351 3.79 -7.87 6.57
C PRO A 351 3.00 -8.37 7.78
N VAL A 352 1.80 -8.91 7.57
CA VAL A 352 0.94 -9.46 8.63
C VAL A 352 1.32 -10.91 8.90
N ARG A 353 1.50 -11.26 10.17
CA ARG A 353 1.87 -12.61 10.60
C ARG A 353 0.80 -13.20 11.49
N LEU A 354 0.02 -14.10 10.95
CA LEU A 354 -0.92 -14.91 11.72
C LEU A 354 -0.18 -16.13 12.30
N SER A 355 -0.29 -16.36 13.58
CA SER A 355 0.46 -17.40 14.28
C SER A 355 0.12 -18.82 13.84
N LYS A 356 -1.06 -19.05 13.31
CA LYS A 356 -1.55 -20.37 12.87
C LYS A 356 -1.68 -20.51 11.35
N THR A 357 -1.93 -19.42 10.67
CA THR A 357 -2.21 -19.37 9.22
C THR A 357 -1.44 -18.22 8.56
N PRO A 358 -0.10 -18.25 8.60
CA PRO A 358 0.72 -17.15 8.08
C PRO A 358 0.52 -16.98 6.57
N GLY A 359 0.54 -15.73 6.12
CA GLY A 359 0.64 -15.40 4.70
C GLY A 359 1.96 -15.86 4.11
N SER A 360 1.98 -16.17 2.81
CA SER A 360 3.16 -16.67 2.12
C SER A 360 3.23 -16.23 0.67
N VAL A 361 4.45 -16.08 0.16
CA VAL A 361 4.74 -15.91 -1.26
C VAL A 361 4.95 -17.31 -1.85
N ARG A 362 4.07 -17.73 -2.75
CA ARG A 362 4.02 -19.11 -3.30
C ARG A 362 4.43 -19.17 -4.76
N THR A 363 3.99 -18.18 -5.55
CA THR A 363 4.31 -18.10 -6.98
C THR A 363 4.81 -16.70 -7.34
N PRO A 364 5.68 -16.56 -8.35
CA PRO A 364 6.09 -15.26 -8.86
C PRO A 364 4.92 -14.51 -9.51
N ALA A 365 5.16 -13.27 -9.90
CA ALA A 365 4.22 -12.54 -10.74
C ALA A 365 4.02 -13.26 -12.07
N PRO A 366 2.80 -13.33 -12.62
CA PRO A 366 2.55 -14.03 -13.87
C PRO A 366 3.09 -13.23 -15.07
N MET A 367 3.56 -13.93 -16.07
CA MET A 367 3.75 -13.35 -17.39
C MET A 367 2.38 -12.99 -18.01
N LEU A 368 2.38 -12.12 -19.01
CA LEU A 368 1.15 -11.71 -19.68
C LEU A 368 0.45 -12.92 -20.30
N GLY A 369 -0.80 -13.16 -19.92
CA GLY A 369 -1.62 -14.26 -20.43
C GLY A 369 -1.20 -15.68 -20.03
N GLU A 370 -0.21 -15.83 -19.14
CA GLU A 370 0.39 -17.11 -18.75
C GLU A 370 -0.63 -18.17 -18.38
N HIS A 371 -1.67 -17.80 -17.67
CA HIS A 371 -2.65 -18.74 -17.12
C HIS A 371 -4.00 -18.70 -17.84
N THR A 372 -4.09 -18.07 -19.02
CA THR A 372 -5.38 -17.91 -19.73
C THR A 372 -6.06 -19.25 -19.98
N ASP A 373 -5.37 -20.20 -20.58
CA ASP A 373 -5.96 -21.51 -20.93
C ASP A 373 -6.26 -22.34 -19.68
N GLU A 374 -5.38 -22.27 -18.66
CA GLU A 374 -5.57 -22.94 -17.37
C GLU A 374 -6.83 -22.45 -16.68
N VAL A 375 -6.96 -21.12 -16.50
CA VAL A 375 -8.09 -20.51 -15.80
C VAL A 375 -9.41 -20.78 -16.53
N LEU A 376 -9.45 -20.63 -17.85
CA LEU A 376 -10.65 -20.88 -18.63
C LEU A 376 -11.08 -22.35 -18.56
N ARG A 377 -10.14 -23.28 -18.59
CA ARG A 377 -10.43 -24.70 -18.42
C ARG A 377 -10.88 -25.02 -16.99
N ASP A 378 -10.11 -24.61 -15.99
CA ASP A 378 -10.29 -25.07 -14.61
C ASP A 378 -11.47 -24.38 -13.92
N LEU A 379 -11.70 -23.08 -14.20
CA LEU A 379 -12.80 -22.30 -13.62
C LEU A 379 -14.12 -22.43 -14.40
N LEU A 380 -14.04 -22.44 -15.75
CA LEU A 380 -15.21 -22.40 -16.61
C LEU A 380 -15.49 -23.71 -17.35
N GLY A 381 -14.62 -24.71 -17.27
CA GLY A 381 -14.80 -25.99 -17.93
C GLY A 381 -14.65 -25.95 -19.46
N LEU A 382 -13.97 -24.92 -20.02
CA LEU A 382 -13.85 -24.77 -21.46
C LEU A 382 -12.91 -25.81 -22.07
N GLY A 383 -13.33 -26.37 -23.20
CA GLY A 383 -12.50 -27.25 -24.00
C GLY A 383 -11.42 -26.47 -24.79
N LYS A 384 -10.39 -27.21 -25.24
CA LYS A 384 -9.30 -26.62 -26.04
C LYS A 384 -9.79 -25.92 -27.31
N ASP A 385 -10.75 -26.52 -28.00
CA ASP A 385 -11.30 -26.01 -29.25
C ASP A 385 -12.09 -24.70 -28.99
N GLU A 386 -12.88 -24.62 -27.91
CA GLU A 386 -13.61 -23.42 -27.53
C GLU A 386 -12.65 -22.26 -27.16
N ILE A 387 -11.56 -22.55 -26.46
CA ILE A 387 -10.51 -21.56 -26.15
C ILE A 387 -9.82 -21.09 -27.41
N ALA A 388 -9.53 -21.99 -28.36
CA ALA A 388 -8.93 -21.64 -29.64
C ALA A 388 -9.87 -20.75 -30.47
N ASP A 389 -11.16 -21.04 -30.50
CA ASP A 389 -12.19 -20.23 -31.16
C ASP A 389 -12.33 -18.84 -30.55
N LEU A 390 -12.29 -18.72 -29.21
CA LEU A 390 -12.31 -17.44 -28.51
C LEU A 390 -11.10 -16.57 -28.88
N ARG A 391 -9.94 -17.21 -28.98
CA ARG A 391 -8.69 -16.56 -29.40
C ARG A 391 -8.73 -16.14 -30.86
N HIS A 392 -9.21 -17.00 -31.74
CA HIS A 392 -9.36 -16.69 -33.15
C HIS A 392 -10.33 -15.53 -33.39
N ALA A 393 -11.39 -15.45 -32.58
CA ALA A 393 -12.36 -14.35 -32.61
C ALA A 393 -11.81 -13.03 -32.04
N GLY A 394 -10.63 -13.01 -31.44
CA GLY A 394 -10.02 -11.82 -30.82
C GLY A 394 -10.54 -11.50 -29.41
N ALA A 395 -11.26 -12.39 -28.78
CA ALA A 395 -11.74 -12.23 -27.38
C ALA A 395 -10.61 -12.47 -26.36
N LEU A 396 -9.56 -13.21 -26.72
CA LEU A 396 -8.40 -13.52 -25.89
C LEU A 396 -7.11 -13.01 -26.56
N GLY A 397 -6.08 -12.77 -25.75
CA GLY A 397 -4.72 -12.54 -26.24
C GLY A 397 -4.11 -13.77 -26.94
N PRO A 398 -2.91 -13.62 -27.56
CA PRO A 398 -2.21 -14.72 -28.20
C PRO A 398 -1.91 -15.81 -27.17
N PRO A 399 -1.67 -17.07 -27.63
CA PRO A 399 -1.28 -18.13 -26.71
C PRO A 399 0.05 -17.74 -26.05
N HIS A 400 0.12 -17.94 -24.73
CA HIS A 400 1.37 -17.72 -24.03
C HIS A 400 2.43 -18.69 -24.57
N ARG A 401 3.60 -18.16 -24.93
CA ARG A 401 4.77 -18.94 -25.32
C ARG A 401 5.77 -18.90 -24.14
N PRO A 402 6.14 -20.05 -23.58
CA PRO A 402 7.05 -20.15 -22.43
C PRO A 402 8.44 -19.55 -22.70
#